data_5ce14e7ce36874ed45b1d1991010c223
#
_entry.id   5ce14e7ce36874ed45b1d1991010c223
#
_cell.length_a   1.000
_cell.length_b   1.000
_cell.length_c   1.000
_cell.angle_alpha   90.00
_cell.angle_beta   90.00
_cell.angle_gamma   90.00
#
_symmetry.space_group_name_H-M   'P 1'
#
loop_
_entity.id
_entity.type
_entity.pdbx_description
1 polymer ?
#
loop_
_entity_poly.entity_id
_entity_poly.type
_entity_poly.pdbx_seq_one_letter_code
_entity_poly.pdbx_strand_id
1 'polypeptide(L)'
;MNRIEILNHYKTLNVSANSSTEEINSAFKKLAFKYHPDKNRGRIEWATEAMSRINIAYSSIISYRFKNNEIISEPPVKKKPEEPRKETQPRKKQYENIDTLIERFSKIRETVNDALYKFFQYNLNNLLRRENASNSRIYSDIVKVLKKSYHQCLSLIELTDDPELKEHFELFSEMLFNFYRAGECLNVIDSYANTRDVEAYRMYKSGDDILHASQKEIFFDRHNRGFFKQEFALSGLIRADRIFEKTLISYPESSWRIETSIKKEYNNSLMKYINLFFNE
;
A
#
# COMPACT_ATOMS: atom_id res chain seq x y z
N MET A 1 4.91 4.25 14.21
CA MET A 1 3.62 4.00 14.91
C MET A 1 3.91 3.16 16.14
N ASN A 2 3.45 3.59 17.31
CA ASN A 2 3.68 2.91 18.58
C ASN A 2 2.76 1.65 18.68
N ARG A 3 3.21 0.62 19.42
CA ARG A 3 2.44 -0.63 19.64
C ARG A 3 1.03 -0.38 20.23
N ILE A 4 0.90 0.62 21.10
CA ILE A 4 -0.39 0.98 21.70
C ILE A 4 -1.34 1.56 20.67
N GLU A 5 -0.85 2.41 19.77
CA GLU A 5 -1.66 3.02 18.72
C GLU A 5 -2.20 1.97 17.76
N ILE A 6 -1.37 1.02 17.34
CA ILE A 6 -1.82 -0.04 16.42
C ILE A 6 -2.87 -0.96 17.07
N LEU A 7 -2.74 -1.28 18.37
CA LEU A 7 -3.74 -2.06 19.09
C LEU A 7 -5.10 -1.32 19.18
N ASN A 8 -5.09 0.00 19.27
CA ASN A 8 -6.32 0.80 19.23
C ASN A 8 -7.00 0.72 17.85
N HIS A 9 -6.23 0.64 16.76
CA HIS A 9 -6.81 0.44 15.43
C HIS A 9 -7.46 -0.94 15.29
N TYR A 10 -6.87 -2.00 15.85
CA TYR A 10 -7.52 -3.33 15.90
C TYR A 10 -8.83 -3.28 16.70
N LYS A 11 -8.86 -2.58 17.83
CA LYS A 11 -10.11 -2.37 18.59
C LYS A 11 -11.15 -1.58 17.80
N THR A 12 -10.72 -0.56 17.04
CA THR A 12 -11.63 0.23 16.18
C THR A 12 -12.32 -0.64 15.14
N LEU A 13 -11.62 -1.62 14.56
CA LEU A 13 -12.22 -2.60 13.64
C LEU A 13 -12.91 -3.76 14.34
N ASN A 14 -12.89 -3.81 15.68
CA ASN A 14 -13.44 -4.91 16.48
C ASN A 14 -12.87 -6.27 16.08
N VAL A 15 -11.55 -6.34 15.88
CA VAL A 15 -10.81 -7.57 15.55
C VAL A 15 -9.62 -7.76 16.49
N SER A 16 -9.15 -9.00 16.60
CA SER A 16 -7.93 -9.32 17.35
C SER A 16 -6.68 -8.92 16.54
N ALA A 17 -5.60 -8.65 17.26
CA ALA A 17 -4.28 -8.46 16.64
C ALA A 17 -3.80 -9.71 15.88
N ASN A 18 -4.32 -10.89 16.23
CA ASN A 18 -4.02 -12.18 15.60
C ASN A 18 -4.96 -12.52 14.43
N SER A 19 -5.99 -11.71 14.17
CA SER A 19 -6.93 -11.95 13.07
C SER A 19 -6.23 -12.02 11.73
N SER A 20 -6.71 -12.89 10.83
CA SER A 20 -6.20 -12.98 9.45
C SER A 20 -6.49 -11.69 8.66
N THR A 21 -5.81 -11.51 7.53
CA THR A 21 -6.08 -10.36 6.64
C THR A 21 -7.51 -10.41 6.11
N GLU A 22 -8.04 -11.60 5.82
CA GLU A 22 -9.40 -11.84 5.37
C GLU A 22 -10.44 -11.43 6.44
N GLU A 23 -10.17 -11.76 7.72
CA GLU A 23 -11.03 -11.34 8.84
C GLU A 23 -11.03 -9.82 9.01
N ILE A 24 -9.87 -9.17 8.89
CA ILE A 24 -9.76 -7.71 8.96
C ILE A 24 -10.51 -7.06 7.80
N ASN A 25 -10.37 -7.57 6.57
CA ASN A 25 -11.09 -7.10 5.40
C ASN A 25 -12.61 -7.27 5.57
N SER A 26 -13.04 -8.42 6.10
CA SER A 26 -14.46 -8.69 6.38
C SER A 26 -15.02 -7.74 7.45
N ALA A 27 -14.28 -7.52 8.53
CA ALA A 27 -14.66 -6.58 9.59
C ALA A 27 -14.75 -5.15 9.07
N PHE A 28 -13.77 -4.71 8.29
CA PHE A 28 -13.78 -3.40 7.63
C PHE A 28 -15.02 -3.24 6.76
N LYS A 29 -15.30 -4.19 5.85
CA LYS A 29 -16.49 -4.15 4.97
C LYS A 29 -17.79 -4.05 5.78
N LYS A 30 -17.93 -4.85 6.86
CA LYS A 30 -19.12 -4.82 7.73
C LYS A 30 -19.30 -3.46 8.42
N LEU A 31 -18.22 -2.89 8.94
CA LEU A 31 -18.26 -1.59 9.61
C LEU A 31 -18.51 -0.46 8.61
N ALA A 32 -17.85 -0.48 7.45
CA ALA A 32 -18.07 0.47 6.39
C ALA A 32 -19.54 0.48 5.94
N PHE A 33 -20.13 -0.69 5.73
CA PHE A 33 -21.54 -0.82 5.40
C PHE A 33 -22.48 -0.33 6.52
N LYS A 34 -22.15 -0.59 7.79
CA LYS A 34 -22.94 -0.15 8.95
C LYS A 34 -22.93 1.35 9.14
N TYR A 35 -21.75 1.98 8.99
CA TYR A 35 -21.54 3.40 9.24
C TYR A 35 -21.57 4.25 7.97
N HIS A 36 -22.05 3.68 6.85
CA HIS A 36 -22.16 4.40 5.60
C HIS A 36 -23.08 5.63 5.73
N PRO A 37 -22.70 6.83 5.24
CA PRO A 37 -23.56 8.01 5.28
C PRO A 37 -24.95 7.80 4.65
N ASP A 38 -25.04 7.05 3.54
CA ASP A 38 -26.33 6.73 2.89
C ASP A 38 -27.31 5.98 3.78
N LYS A 39 -26.79 5.11 4.63
CA LYS A 39 -27.61 4.35 5.58
C LYS A 39 -27.94 5.13 6.84
N ASN A 40 -27.20 6.19 7.09
CA ASN A 40 -27.31 7.02 8.29
C ASN A 40 -27.71 8.45 7.94
N ARG A 41 -28.64 8.63 7.00
CA ARG A 41 -29.08 9.93 6.47
C ARG A 41 -29.48 10.95 7.54
N GLY A 42 -30.00 10.48 8.69
CA GLY A 42 -30.32 11.34 9.82
C GLY A 42 -29.13 11.77 10.68
N ARG A 43 -27.93 11.25 10.43
CA ARG A 43 -26.70 11.50 11.21
C ARG A 43 -25.45 11.48 10.32
N ILE A 44 -25.50 12.21 9.21
CA ILE A 44 -24.46 12.17 8.16
C ILE A 44 -23.07 12.52 8.71
N GLU A 45 -22.95 13.61 9.52
CA GLU A 45 -21.69 14.03 10.11
C GLU A 45 -21.07 12.93 10.99
N TRP A 46 -21.87 12.35 11.87
CA TRP A 46 -21.45 11.24 12.71
C TRP A 46 -21.01 10.02 11.89
N ALA A 47 -21.74 9.69 10.82
CA ALA A 47 -21.40 8.58 9.94
C ALA A 47 -20.09 8.83 9.19
N THR A 48 -19.88 10.05 8.68
CA THR A 48 -18.64 10.46 7.99
C THR A 48 -17.43 10.39 8.93
N GLU A 49 -17.57 10.89 10.17
CA GLU A 49 -16.50 10.78 11.16
C GLU A 49 -16.19 9.33 11.54
N ALA A 50 -17.23 8.48 11.71
CA ALA A 50 -17.06 7.06 11.98
C ALA A 50 -16.33 6.35 10.82
N MET A 51 -16.73 6.63 9.56
CA MET A 51 -16.06 6.11 8.37
C MET A 51 -14.60 6.53 8.29
N SER A 52 -14.29 7.81 8.56
CA SER A 52 -12.91 8.30 8.58
C SER A 52 -12.06 7.50 9.59
N ARG A 53 -12.57 7.28 10.82
CA ARG A 53 -11.87 6.48 11.84
C ARG A 53 -11.65 5.03 11.40
N ILE A 54 -12.66 4.41 10.77
CA ILE A 54 -12.59 3.03 10.26
C ILE A 54 -11.54 2.92 9.15
N ASN A 55 -11.51 3.88 8.21
CA ASN A 55 -10.55 3.93 7.11
C ASN A 55 -9.11 4.13 7.61
N ILE A 56 -8.92 5.04 8.59
CA ILE A 56 -7.61 5.23 9.24
C ILE A 56 -7.15 3.94 9.91
N ALA A 57 -8.02 3.29 10.68
CA ALA A 57 -7.69 2.07 11.40
C ALA A 57 -7.30 0.95 10.43
N TYR A 58 -8.07 0.74 9.37
CA TYR A 58 -7.78 -0.26 8.35
C TYR A 58 -6.45 0.00 7.65
N SER A 59 -6.26 1.20 7.11
CA SER A 59 -5.02 1.60 6.42
C SER A 59 -3.79 1.47 7.33
N SER A 60 -3.92 1.83 8.61
CA SER A 60 -2.85 1.72 9.59
C SER A 60 -2.47 0.27 9.89
N ILE A 61 -3.45 -0.62 10.07
CA ILE A 61 -3.22 -2.04 10.30
C ILE A 61 -2.54 -2.70 9.10
N ILE A 62 -3.06 -2.45 7.90
CA ILE A 62 -2.50 -3.01 6.66
C ILE A 62 -1.06 -2.54 6.46
N SER A 63 -0.78 -1.25 6.67
CA SER A 63 0.56 -0.67 6.57
C SER A 63 1.52 -1.26 7.62
N TYR A 64 1.07 -1.40 8.85
CA TYR A 64 1.86 -1.98 9.93
C TYR A 64 2.22 -3.44 9.65
N ARG A 65 1.26 -4.26 9.23
CA ARG A 65 1.47 -5.68 8.91
C ARG A 65 2.40 -5.89 7.72
N PHE A 66 2.38 -4.98 6.76
CA PHE A 66 3.32 -5.04 5.64
C PHE A 66 4.76 -4.80 6.10
N LYS A 67 4.97 -3.74 6.91
CA LYS A 67 6.31 -3.33 7.35
C LYS A 67 6.95 -4.29 8.36
N ASN A 68 6.15 -4.86 9.26
CA ASN A 68 6.71 -5.59 10.41
C ASN A 68 6.69 -7.11 10.25
N ASN A 69 6.06 -7.64 9.22
CA ASN A 69 5.94 -9.09 8.94
C ASN A 69 5.44 -9.94 10.14
N GLU A 70 4.89 -9.30 11.18
CA GLU A 70 4.48 -9.93 12.44
C GLU A 70 2.97 -9.83 12.64
N ILE A 71 2.39 -10.97 13.04
CA ILE A 71 1.15 -11.00 13.81
C ILE A 71 1.52 -10.48 15.20
N ILE A 72 0.90 -9.40 15.66
CA ILE A 72 1.13 -8.91 17.03
C ILE A 72 0.55 -9.96 17.98
N SER A 73 1.40 -10.79 18.56
CA SER A 73 0.98 -11.59 19.71
C SER A 73 0.57 -10.67 20.85
N GLU A 74 -0.57 -10.96 21.49
CA GLU A 74 -0.97 -10.26 22.72
C GLU A 74 0.19 -10.26 23.73
N PRO A 75 0.35 -9.19 24.52
CA PRO A 75 1.43 -9.14 25.49
C PRO A 75 1.34 -10.36 26.40
N PRO A 76 2.41 -11.11 26.59
CA PRO A 76 2.41 -12.23 27.52
C PRO A 76 2.00 -11.71 28.90
N VAL A 77 0.96 -12.30 29.47
CA VAL A 77 0.63 -12.15 30.88
C VAL A 77 1.93 -12.34 31.67
N LYS A 78 2.28 -11.34 32.47
CA LYS A 78 3.52 -11.17 33.23
C LYS A 78 4.24 -12.48 33.52
N LYS A 79 5.28 -12.80 32.75
CA LYS A 79 6.30 -13.78 33.10
C LYS A 79 7.41 -13.05 33.85
N LYS A 80 7.94 -13.75 34.86
CA LYS A 80 9.01 -13.35 35.79
C LYS A 80 10.17 -12.58 35.13
N PRO A 81 10.94 -11.79 35.92
CA PRO A 81 12.05 -10.98 35.40
C PRO A 81 13.05 -11.86 34.66
N GLU A 82 13.28 -11.52 33.40
CA GLU A 82 14.38 -12.09 32.59
C GLU A 82 15.70 -11.56 33.14
N GLU A 83 16.67 -12.45 33.30
CA GLU A 83 18.06 -12.11 33.63
C GLU A 83 18.63 -11.11 32.60
N PRO A 84 19.56 -10.21 33.01
CA PRO A 84 20.09 -9.18 32.10
C PRO A 84 20.80 -9.84 30.94
N ARG A 85 20.28 -9.57 29.73
CA ARG A 85 20.96 -9.92 28.47
C ARG A 85 22.33 -9.25 28.45
N LYS A 86 23.38 -10.05 28.31
CA LYS A 86 24.75 -9.58 28.09
C LYS A 86 24.72 -8.64 26.90
N GLU A 87 25.23 -7.42 27.10
CA GLU A 87 25.46 -6.44 26.01
C GLU A 87 26.32 -7.10 24.93
N THR A 88 25.69 -7.38 23.80
CA THR A 88 26.41 -7.80 22.59
C THR A 88 27.14 -6.57 22.07
N GLN A 89 28.46 -6.64 22.02
CA GLN A 89 29.30 -5.62 21.38
C GLN A 89 28.76 -5.28 19.99
N PRO A 90 28.81 -4.01 19.55
CA PRO A 90 28.33 -3.62 18.23
C PRO A 90 29.10 -4.41 17.17
N ARG A 91 28.39 -5.27 16.43
CA ARG A 91 28.95 -5.99 15.28
C ARG A 91 29.45 -4.94 14.30
N LYS A 92 30.75 -4.98 13.94
CA LYS A 92 31.29 -4.18 12.83
C LYS A 92 30.40 -4.45 11.62
N LYS A 93 29.80 -3.39 11.04
CA LYS A 93 29.05 -3.49 9.79
C LYS A 93 30.01 -4.04 8.73
N GLN A 94 29.70 -5.21 8.21
CA GLN A 94 30.46 -5.82 7.13
C GLN A 94 29.74 -5.42 5.85
N TYR A 95 30.33 -4.45 5.12
CA TYR A 95 29.80 -4.03 3.83
C TYR A 95 30.08 -5.10 2.78
N GLU A 96 29.12 -5.39 1.92
CA GLU A 96 29.25 -6.30 0.79
C GLU A 96 29.81 -5.57 -0.43
N ASN A 97 30.37 -6.35 -1.37
CA ASN A 97 30.83 -5.82 -2.67
C ASN A 97 29.64 -5.24 -3.45
N ILE A 98 29.82 -4.07 -4.05
CA ILE A 98 28.84 -3.33 -4.84
C ILE A 98 28.24 -4.20 -5.95
N ASP A 99 29.06 -4.94 -6.72
CA ASP A 99 28.58 -5.80 -7.80
C ASP A 99 27.63 -6.89 -7.30
N THR A 100 27.93 -7.46 -6.12
CA THR A 100 27.06 -8.48 -5.49
C THR A 100 25.72 -7.87 -5.07
N LEU A 101 25.73 -6.64 -4.56
CA LEU A 101 24.50 -5.93 -4.16
C LEU A 101 23.65 -5.59 -5.39
N ILE A 102 24.27 -5.13 -6.47
CA ILE A 102 23.58 -4.84 -7.74
C ILE A 102 22.95 -6.11 -8.32
N GLU A 103 23.66 -7.23 -8.32
CA GLU A 103 23.13 -8.52 -8.80
C GLU A 103 21.94 -8.98 -7.98
N ARG A 104 22.04 -8.90 -6.63
CA ARG A 104 20.93 -9.24 -5.72
C ARG A 104 19.71 -8.35 -5.94
N PHE A 105 19.94 -7.05 -6.08
CA PHE A 105 18.87 -6.09 -6.33
C PHE A 105 18.19 -6.33 -7.69
N SER A 106 18.95 -6.63 -8.73
CA SER A 106 18.43 -6.96 -10.07
C SER A 106 17.50 -8.18 -10.01
N LYS A 107 17.87 -9.23 -9.29
CA LYS A 107 17.01 -10.41 -9.07
C LYS A 107 15.72 -10.08 -8.29
N ILE A 108 15.81 -9.18 -7.30
CA ILE A 108 14.62 -8.70 -6.57
C ILE A 108 13.69 -7.95 -7.53
N ARG A 109 14.22 -7.03 -8.34
CA ARG A 109 13.43 -6.27 -9.32
C ARG A 109 12.74 -7.19 -10.34
N GLU A 110 13.45 -8.16 -10.88
CA GLU A 110 12.89 -9.14 -11.81
C GLU A 110 11.72 -9.90 -11.18
N THR A 111 11.92 -10.45 -9.98
CA THR A 111 10.86 -11.16 -9.23
C THR A 111 9.62 -10.29 -8.97
N VAL A 112 9.83 -9.02 -8.66
CA VAL A 112 8.75 -8.05 -8.46
C VAL A 112 8.04 -7.74 -9.78
N ASN A 113 8.79 -7.50 -10.85
CA ASN A 113 8.21 -7.24 -12.17
C ASN A 113 7.31 -8.38 -12.63
N ASP A 114 7.71 -9.63 -12.43
CA ASP A 114 6.89 -10.82 -12.72
C ASP A 114 5.61 -10.86 -11.88
N ALA A 115 5.71 -10.51 -10.60
CA ALA A 115 4.55 -10.45 -9.71
C ALA A 115 3.57 -9.35 -10.12
N LEU A 116 4.08 -8.16 -10.45
CA LEU A 116 3.26 -7.03 -10.92
C LEU A 116 2.67 -7.29 -12.31
N TYR A 117 3.41 -7.94 -13.21
CA TYR A 117 2.87 -8.41 -14.48
C TYR A 117 1.64 -9.30 -14.28
N LYS A 118 1.75 -10.31 -13.41
CA LYS A 118 0.60 -11.18 -13.04
C LYS A 118 -0.56 -10.40 -12.43
N PHE A 119 -0.28 -9.41 -11.59
CA PHE A 119 -1.33 -8.56 -11.00
C PHE A 119 -2.21 -7.92 -12.07
N PHE A 120 -1.61 -7.36 -13.12
CA PHE A 120 -2.35 -6.75 -14.23
C PHE A 120 -2.94 -7.79 -15.19
N GLN A 121 -2.25 -8.89 -15.45
CA GLN A 121 -2.73 -10.00 -16.29
C GLN A 121 -4.07 -10.55 -15.80
N TYR A 122 -4.22 -10.71 -14.48
CA TYR A 122 -5.44 -11.22 -13.85
C TYR A 122 -6.43 -10.13 -13.43
N ASN A 123 -6.17 -8.86 -13.79
CA ASN A 123 -6.98 -7.68 -13.40
C ASN A 123 -7.26 -7.64 -11.89
N LEU A 124 -6.24 -7.89 -11.07
CA LEU A 124 -6.38 -7.96 -9.60
C LEU A 124 -6.52 -6.58 -8.94
N ASN A 125 -6.47 -5.47 -9.69
CA ASN A 125 -6.91 -4.16 -9.27
C ASN A 125 -8.44 -4.10 -9.03
N ASN A 126 -9.22 -4.99 -9.66
CA ASN A 126 -10.65 -5.11 -9.45
C ASN A 126 -10.93 -6.05 -8.27
N LEU A 127 -11.56 -5.52 -7.21
CA LEU A 127 -11.87 -6.28 -5.98
C LEU A 127 -12.79 -7.47 -6.22
N LEU A 128 -13.78 -7.34 -7.10
CA LEU A 128 -14.67 -8.44 -7.46
C LEU A 128 -13.90 -9.63 -8.08
N ARG A 129 -12.83 -9.33 -8.82
CA ARG A 129 -11.95 -10.38 -9.36
C ARG A 129 -11.21 -11.13 -8.26
N ARG A 130 -10.83 -10.45 -7.17
CA ARG A 130 -10.14 -11.06 -6.01
C ARG A 130 -11.06 -11.95 -5.16
N GLU A 131 -12.38 -11.82 -5.27
CA GLU A 131 -13.34 -12.68 -4.56
C GLU A 131 -13.36 -14.11 -5.10
N ASN A 132 -12.94 -14.34 -6.35
CA ASN A 132 -12.72 -15.67 -6.89
C ASN A 132 -11.54 -16.35 -6.16
N ALA A 133 -11.74 -17.59 -5.70
CA ALA A 133 -10.77 -18.34 -4.90
C ALA A 133 -9.40 -18.49 -5.59
N SER A 134 -9.36 -18.69 -6.92
CA SER A 134 -8.11 -18.79 -7.69
C SER A 134 -7.37 -17.45 -7.70
N ASN A 135 -8.06 -16.37 -8.02
CA ASN A 135 -7.46 -15.03 -8.06
C ASN A 135 -7.05 -14.54 -6.67
N SER A 136 -7.79 -14.90 -5.62
CA SER A 136 -7.43 -14.61 -4.23
C SER A 136 -6.10 -15.24 -3.84
N ARG A 137 -5.86 -16.50 -4.25
CA ARG A 137 -4.57 -17.18 -4.04
C ARG A 137 -3.44 -16.48 -4.79
N ILE A 138 -3.65 -16.17 -6.08
CA ILE A 138 -2.65 -15.45 -6.90
C ILE A 138 -2.33 -14.10 -6.25
N TYR A 139 -3.33 -13.35 -5.81
CA TYR A 139 -3.12 -12.07 -5.12
C TYR A 139 -2.33 -12.24 -3.82
N SER A 140 -2.68 -13.24 -3.00
CA SER A 140 -1.94 -13.56 -1.77
C SER A 140 -0.47 -13.87 -2.03
N ASP A 141 -0.18 -14.62 -3.09
CA ASP A 141 1.21 -14.95 -3.46
C ASP A 141 1.98 -13.72 -3.97
N ILE A 142 1.33 -12.85 -4.75
CA ILE A 142 1.90 -11.55 -5.14
C ILE A 142 2.24 -10.72 -3.91
N VAL A 143 1.32 -10.60 -2.94
CA VAL A 143 1.55 -9.85 -1.69
C VAL A 143 2.74 -10.43 -0.90
N LYS A 144 2.89 -11.76 -0.84
CA LYS A 144 4.06 -12.40 -0.21
C LYS A 144 5.36 -12.01 -0.91
N VAL A 145 5.37 -12.01 -2.25
CA VAL A 145 6.53 -11.57 -3.04
C VAL A 145 6.87 -10.12 -2.73
N LEU A 146 5.89 -9.21 -2.77
CA LEU A 146 6.11 -7.78 -2.49
C LEU A 146 6.68 -7.56 -1.08
N LYS A 147 6.12 -8.22 -0.07
CA LYS A 147 6.61 -8.14 1.32
C LYS A 147 8.04 -8.65 1.45
N LYS A 148 8.34 -9.82 0.89
CA LYS A 148 9.69 -10.40 0.91
C LYS A 148 10.68 -9.46 0.24
N SER A 149 10.35 -8.95 -0.95
CA SER A 149 11.21 -8.04 -1.71
C SER A 149 11.44 -6.72 -0.96
N TYR A 150 10.40 -6.17 -0.31
CA TYR A 150 10.52 -5.00 0.55
C TYR A 150 11.57 -5.21 1.65
N HIS A 151 11.48 -6.30 2.42
CA HIS A 151 12.43 -6.59 3.48
C HIS A 151 13.83 -6.91 2.95
N GLN A 152 13.94 -7.54 1.79
CA GLN A 152 15.24 -7.74 1.13
C GLN A 152 15.88 -6.41 0.75
N CYS A 153 15.14 -5.43 0.20
CA CYS A 153 15.67 -4.09 -0.08
C CYS A 153 16.13 -3.39 1.20
N LEU A 154 15.35 -3.46 2.30
CA LEU A 154 15.80 -2.89 3.58
C LEU A 154 17.11 -3.52 4.08
N SER A 155 17.28 -4.83 3.89
CA SER A 155 18.54 -5.51 4.24
C SER A 155 19.71 -5.04 3.37
N LEU A 156 19.48 -4.76 2.06
CA LEU A 156 20.53 -4.24 1.18
C LEU A 156 20.98 -2.83 1.59
N ILE A 157 20.07 -1.97 2.05
CA ILE A 157 20.36 -0.63 2.57
C ILE A 157 21.39 -0.69 3.73
N GLU A 158 21.28 -1.73 4.58
CA GLU A 158 22.18 -1.88 5.72
C GLU A 158 23.60 -2.39 5.33
N LEU A 159 23.72 -2.97 4.13
CA LEU A 159 24.94 -3.64 3.65
C LEU A 159 25.82 -2.75 2.76
N THR A 160 25.41 -1.52 2.48
CA THR A 160 26.19 -0.55 1.66
C THR A 160 26.28 0.80 2.33
N ASP A 161 27.39 1.51 2.07
CA ASP A 161 27.54 2.94 2.39
C ASP A 161 27.39 3.82 1.15
N ASP A 162 27.29 3.22 -0.04
CA ASP A 162 27.13 3.95 -1.30
C ASP A 162 25.76 4.67 -1.30
N PRO A 163 25.75 6.02 -1.41
CA PRO A 163 24.51 6.79 -1.31
C PRO A 163 23.57 6.59 -2.52
N GLU A 164 24.12 6.34 -3.70
CA GLU A 164 23.35 6.13 -4.92
C GLU A 164 22.63 4.77 -4.85
N LEU A 165 23.32 3.71 -4.44
CA LEU A 165 22.69 2.43 -4.23
C LEU A 165 21.64 2.47 -3.12
N LYS A 166 21.88 3.20 -2.04
CA LYS A 166 20.88 3.39 -0.97
C LYS A 166 19.62 4.03 -1.53
N GLU A 167 19.76 5.12 -2.29
CA GLU A 167 18.61 5.79 -2.90
C GLU A 167 17.79 4.85 -3.77
N HIS A 168 18.45 4.02 -4.59
CA HIS A 168 17.77 3.03 -5.42
C HIS A 168 16.99 2.01 -4.59
N PHE A 169 17.58 1.48 -3.51
CA PHE A 169 16.93 0.47 -2.66
C PHE A 169 15.77 1.08 -1.84
N GLU A 170 15.96 2.28 -1.30
CA GLU A 170 14.95 3.03 -0.55
C GLU A 170 13.73 3.34 -1.42
N LEU A 171 13.98 3.94 -2.59
CA LEU A 171 12.93 4.33 -3.50
C LEU A 171 12.14 3.13 -4.03
N PHE A 172 12.84 2.02 -4.35
CA PHE A 172 12.18 0.80 -4.78
C PHE A 172 11.35 0.19 -3.66
N SER A 173 11.85 0.15 -2.42
CA SER A 173 11.10 -0.33 -1.26
C SER A 173 9.88 0.55 -0.97
N GLU A 174 10.00 1.88 -1.08
CA GLU A 174 8.89 2.83 -0.94
C GLU A 174 7.80 2.56 -1.99
N MET A 175 8.20 2.36 -3.24
CA MET A 175 7.28 2.04 -4.34
C MET A 175 6.51 0.75 -4.06
N LEU A 176 7.16 -0.33 -3.60
CA LEU A 176 6.52 -1.60 -3.25
C LEU A 176 5.49 -1.43 -2.13
N PHE A 177 5.86 -0.72 -1.09
CA PHE A 177 4.98 -0.44 0.05
C PHE A 177 3.74 0.36 -0.37
N ASN A 178 3.95 1.43 -1.15
CA ASN A 178 2.85 2.28 -1.61
C ASN A 178 1.96 1.57 -2.63
N PHE A 179 2.53 0.73 -3.52
CA PHE A 179 1.73 -0.14 -4.40
C PHE A 179 0.80 -1.05 -3.58
N TYR A 180 1.33 -1.71 -2.56
CA TYR A 180 0.53 -2.58 -1.70
C TYR A 180 -0.59 -1.80 -1.01
N ARG A 181 -0.29 -0.65 -0.38
CA ARG A 181 -1.29 0.20 0.26
C ARG A 181 -2.39 0.65 -0.70
N ALA A 182 -1.99 1.12 -1.88
CA ALA A 182 -2.93 1.55 -2.92
C ALA A 182 -3.80 0.39 -3.45
N GLY A 183 -3.24 -0.82 -3.51
CA GLY A 183 -3.96 -2.03 -3.87
C GLY A 183 -4.96 -2.51 -2.81
N GLU A 184 -4.74 -2.17 -1.54
CA GLU A 184 -5.64 -2.50 -0.44
C GLU A 184 -6.71 -1.41 -0.18
N CYS A 185 -6.72 -0.31 -0.94
CA CYS A 185 -7.83 0.63 -0.92
C CYS A 185 -9.10 -0.07 -1.42
N LEU A 186 -10.00 -0.36 -0.49
CA LEU A 186 -11.23 -1.07 -0.77
C LEU A 186 -12.32 -0.05 -1.10
N ASN A 187 -12.65 0.09 -2.38
CA ASN A 187 -13.82 0.86 -2.83
C ASN A 187 -15.10 0.14 -2.38
N VAL A 188 -15.49 0.30 -1.12
CA VAL A 188 -16.61 -0.43 -0.52
C VAL A 188 -17.96 0.21 -0.86
N ILE A 189 -17.96 1.38 -1.51
CA ILE A 189 -19.12 2.26 -1.55
C ILE A 189 -19.49 2.60 -3.00
N ASP A 190 -20.60 2.07 -3.46
CA ASP A 190 -21.16 2.35 -4.78
C ASP A 190 -22.32 3.37 -4.76
N SER A 191 -22.81 3.80 -3.60
CA SER A 191 -23.92 4.73 -3.46
C SER A 191 -23.67 5.81 -2.41
N TYR A 192 -24.04 7.05 -2.70
CA TYR A 192 -23.71 8.23 -1.92
C TYR A 192 -24.97 9.05 -1.61
N ALA A 193 -25.23 9.29 -0.33
CA ALA A 193 -26.31 10.17 0.12
C ALA A 193 -25.96 11.66 0.03
N ASN A 194 -24.68 11.99 0.00
CA ASN A 194 -24.18 13.35 0.02
C ASN A 194 -23.61 13.74 -1.35
N THR A 195 -24.11 14.82 -1.94
CA THR A 195 -23.65 15.35 -3.23
C THR A 195 -22.13 15.63 -3.26
N ARG A 196 -21.58 16.12 -2.13
CA ARG A 196 -20.14 16.38 -2.01
C ARG A 196 -19.30 15.09 -2.07
N ASP A 197 -19.77 14.02 -1.45
CA ASP A 197 -19.08 12.73 -1.51
C ASP A 197 -19.17 12.10 -2.90
N VAL A 198 -20.27 12.29 -3.62
CA VAL A 198 -20.40 11.87 -5.03
C VAL A 198 -19.39 12.59 -5.92
N GLU A 199 -19.24 13.92 -5.76
CA GLU A 199 -18.26 14.69 -6.54
C GLU A 199 -16.83 14.33 -6.16
N ALA A 200 -16.53 14.20 -4.86
CA ALA A 200 -15.24 13.74 -4.38
C ALA A 200 -14.87 12.36 -4.95
N TYR A 201 -15.83 11.42 -4.94
CA TYR A 201 -15.64 10.11 -5.56
C TYR A 201 -15.37 10.18 -7.06
N ARG A 202 -16.15 10.96 -7.81
CA ARG A 202 -15.94 11.12 -9.25
C ARG A 202 -14.54 11.63 -9.57
N MET A 203 -14.08 12.62 -8.81
CA MET A 203 -12.72 13.14 -8.96
C MET A 203 -11.67 12.11 -8.57
N TYR A 204 -11.81 11.47 -7.40
CA TYR A 204 -10.94 10.38 -6.97
C TYR A 204 -10.87 9.27 -8.04
N LYS A 205 -12.02 8.80 -8.51
CA LYS A 205 -12.12 7.73 -9.52
C LYS A 205 -11.46 8.13 -10.85
N SER A 206 -11.65 9.36 -11.29
CA SER A 206 -10.96 9.87 -12.49
C SER A 206 -9.45 9.85 -12.35
N GLY A 207 -8.92 10.23 -11.18
CA GLY A 207 -7.49 10.14 -10.88
C GLY A 207 -7.00 8.68 -10.82
N ASP A 208 -7.77 7.80 -10.19
CA ASP A 208 -7.45 6.37 -10.06
C ASP A 208 -7.44 5.64 -11.42
N ASP A 209 -8.37 5.96 -12.32
CA ASP A 209 -8.41 5.38 -13.67
C ASP A 209 -7.18 5.79 -14.49
N ILE A 210 -6.75 7.06 -14.39
CA ILE A 210 -5.54 7.54 -15.07
C ILE A 210 -4.28 6.90 -14.47
N LEU A 211 -4.20 6.83 -13.14
CA LEU A 211 -3.13 6.14 -12.43
C LEU A 211 -3.05 4.68 -12.85
N HIS A 212 -4.19 3.99 -12.93
CA HIS A 212 -4.25 2.59 -13.37
C HIS A 212 -3.73 2.39 -14.81
N ALA A 213 -4.10 3.27 -15.73
CA ALA A 213 -3.59 3.22 -17.11
C ALA A 213 -2.06 3.39 -17.17
N SER A 214 -1.51 4.32 -16.36
CA SER A 214 -0.06 4.53 -16.27
C SER A 214 0.67 3.34 -15.65
N GLN A 215 0.13 2.75 -14.59
CA GLN A 215 0.69 1.54 -13.97
C GLN A 215 0.70 0.36 -14.94
N LYS A 216 -0.40 0.18 -15.68
CA LYS A 216 -0.52 -0.88 -16.67
C LYS A 216 0.54 -0.73 -17.77
N GLU A 217 0.80 0.48 -18.20
CA GLU A 217 1.90 0.76 -19.14
C GLU A 217 3.26 0.35 -18.57
N ILE A 218 3.54 0.69 -17.30
CA ILE A 218 4.84 0.43 -16.67
C ILE A 218 5.08 -1.09 -16.46
N PHE A 219 4.09 -1.83 -15.98
CA PHE A 219 4.29 -3.20 -15.49
C PHE A 219 3.73 -4.29 -16.40
N PHE A 220 2.87 -3.98 -17.37
CA PHE A 220 2.22 -4.96 -18.21
C PHE A 220 2.39 -4.67 -19.70
N ASP A 221 1.92 -3.53 -20.20
CA ASP A 221 1.90 -3.24 -21.64
C ASP A 221 3.31 -3.08 -22.20
N ARG A 222 4.23 -2.46 -21.45
CA ARG A 222 5.66 -2.39 -21.77
C ARG A 222 6.27 -3.76 -21.99
N HIS A 223 5.99 -4.71 -21.09
CA HIS A 223 6.52 -6.06 -21.19
C HIS A 223 6.00 -6.78 -22.45
N ASN A 224 4.70 -6.69 -22.71
CA ASN A 224 4.08 -7.36 -23.88
C ASN A 224 4.50 -6.75 -25.23
N ARG A 225 4.81 -5.45 -25.28
CA ARG A 225 5.24 -4.77 -26.49
C ARG A 225 6.74 -4.79 -26.74
N GLY A 226 7.53 -5.01 -25.68
CA GLY A 226 8.99 -4.93 -25.75
C GLY A 226 9.56 -3.49 -25.73
N PHE A 227 8.73 -2.44 -25.59
CA PHE A 227 9.17 -1.05 -25.43
C PHE A 227 8.27 -0.27 -24.49
N PHE A 228 8.85 0.75 -23.85
CA PHE A 228 8.19 1.58 -22.84
C PHE A 228 7.73 2.93 -23.40
N LYS A 229 6.45 3.24 -23.27
CA LYS A 229 5.89 4.56 -23.59
C LYS A 229 6.02 5.48 -22.36
N GLN A 230 7.24 5.91 -22.08
CA GLN A 230 7.55 6.67 -20.86
C GLN A 230 6.77 7.98 -20.77
N GLU A 231 6.70 8.75 -21.86
CA GLU A 231 5.93 10.02 -21.88
C GLU A 231 4.46 9.82 -21.57
N PHE A 232 3.85 8.74 -22.09
CA PHE A 232 2.46 8.40 -21.78
C PHE A 232 2.28 8.10 -20.30
N ALA A 233 3.16 7.29 -19.71
CA ALA A 233 3.11 6.94 -18.29
C ALA A 233 3.30 8.18 -17.41
N LEU A 234 4.35 8.99 -17.65
CA LEU A 234 4.64 10.20 -16.87
C LEU A 234 3.53 11.26 -17.00
N SER A 235 3.06 11.54 -18.21
CA SER A 235 1.97 12.51 -18.39
C SER A 235 0.68 12.08 -17.69
N GLY A 236 0.40 10.78 -17.68
CA GLY A 236 -0.72 10.20 -16.93
C GLY A 236 -0.54 10.39 -15.42
N LEU A 237 0.64 10.07 -14.87
CA LEU A 237 0.91 10.25 -13.44
C LEU A 237 0.83 11.72 -13.01
N ILE A 238 1.35 12.66 -13.81
CA ILE A 238 1.26 14.11 -13.54
C ILE A 238 -0.21 14.56 -13.52
N ARG A 239 -1.03 14.07 -14.44
CA ARG A 239 -2.47 14.38 -14.48
C ARG A 239 -3.19 13.79 -13.26
N ALA A 240 -2.90 12.54 -12.91
CA ALA A 240 -3.48 11.88 -11.73
C ALA A 240 -3.13 12.64 -10.45
N ASP A 241 -1.87 13.07 -10.30
CA ASP A 241 -1.42 13.86 -9.14
C ASP A 241 -2.23 15.14 -8.95
N ARG A 242 -2.40 15.90 -10.02
CA ARG A 242 -3.20 17.15 -10.01
C ARG A 242 -4.66 16.91 -9.63
N ILE A 243 -5.23 15.79 -10.08
CA ILE A 243 -6.62 15.42 -9.75
C ILE A 243 -6.72 15.03 -8.29
N PHE A 244 -5.81 14.20 -7.77
CA PHE A 244 -5.79 13.82 -6.36
C PHE A 244 -5.59 15.03 -5.45
N GLU A 245 -4.64 15.92 -5.79
CA GLU A 245 -4.42 17.15 -5.05
C GLU A 245 -5.68 18.04 -5.03
N LYS A 246 -6.30 18.27 -6.18
CA LYS A 246 -7.55 19.02 -6.27
C LYS A 246 -8.66 18.37 -5.44
N THR A 247 -8.75 17.04 -5.44
CA THR A 247 -9.74 16.30 -4.63
C THR A 247 -9.52 16.55 -3.13
N LEU A 248 -8.28 16.45 -2.66
CA LEU A 248 -7.92 16.69 -1.25
C LEU A 248 -8.20 18.12 -0.80
N ILE A 249 -7.96 19.10 -1.66
CA ILE A 249 -8.21 20.53 -1.36
C ILE A 249 -9.70 20.86 -1.38
N SER A 250 -10.43 20.37 -2.41
CA SER A 250 -11.84 20.71 -2.60
C SER A 250 -12.78 19.97 -1.66
N TYR A 251 -12.38 18.78 -1.19
CA TYR A 251 -13.21 17.91 -0.36
C TYR A 251 -12.45 17.36 0.86
N PRO A 252 -11.95 18.24 1.76
CA PRO A 252 -11.08 17.81 2.88
C PRO A 252 -11.80 16.92 3.90
N GLU A 253 -13.13 17.01 4.00
CA GLU A 253 -13.95 16.23 4.95
C GLU A 253 -14.63 15.02 4.27
N SER A 254 -14.28 14.72 3.01
CA SER A 254 -14.85 13.58 2.30
C SER A 254 -14.37 12.25 2.89
N SER A 255 -15.24 11.25 2.85
CA SER A 255 -14.89 9.86 3.17
C SER A 255 -13.80 9.29 2.26
N TRP A 256 -13.55 9.89 1.08
CA TRP A 256 -12.53 9.50 0.10
C TRP A 256 -11.16 10.12 0.34
N ARG A 257 -11.02 10.97 1.35
CA ARG A 257 -9.76 11.69 1.61
C ARG A 257 -8.58 10.75 1.83
N ILE A 258 -8.77 9.69 2.62
CA ILE A 258 -7.68 8.77 3.00
C ILE A 258 -7.23 7.95 1.80
N GLU A 259 -8.16 7.38 1.03
CA GLU A 259 -7.85 6.66 -0.20
C GLU A 259 -7.17 7.57 -1.23
N THR A 260 -7.65 8.79 -1.39
CA THR A 260 -7.05 9.78 -2.29
C THR A 260 -5.61 10.09 -1.89
N SER A 261 -5.34 10.27 -0.59
CA SER A 261 -3.98 10.51 -0.07
C SER A 261 -3.07 9.32 -0.35
N ILE A 262 -3.53 8.09 -0.08
CA ILE A 262 -2.75 6.86 -0.33
C ILE A 262 -2.43 6.73 -1.84
N LYS A 263 -3.40 6.98 -2.71
CA LYS A 263 -3.20 6.91 -4.17
C LYS A 263 -2.25 8.01 -4.65
N LYS A 264 -2.33 9.22 -4.09
CA LYS A 264 -1.39 10.31 -4.39
C LYS A 264 0.04 9.95 -3.96
N GLU A 265 0.24 9.42 -2.76
CA GLU A 265 1.56 8.97 -2.29
C GLU A 265 2.14 7.89 -3.22
N TYR A 266 1.32 6.92 -3.62
CA TYR A 266 1.74 5.89 -4.55
C TYR A 266 2.07 6.45 -5.94
N ASN A 267 1.25 7.36 -6.46
CA ASN A 267 1.50 8.04 -7.74
C ASN A 267 2.85 8.76 -7.74
N ASN A 268 3.18 9.45 -6.63
CA ASN A 268 4.47 10.13 -6.47
C ASN A 268 5.65 9.14 -6.43
N SER A 269 5.48 7.99 -5.76
CA SER A 269 6.51 6.93 -5.77
C SER A 269 6.74 6.36 -7.17
N LEU A 270 5.69 6.23 -7.99
CA LEU A 270 5.83 5.80 -9.39
C LEU A 270 6.54 6.84 -10.26
N MET A 271 6.27 8.14 -10.08
CA MET A 271 6.99 9.18 -10.81
C MET A 271 8.49 9.15 -10.48
N LYS A 272 8.84 9.05 -9.21
CA LYS A 272 10.23 8.88 -8.76
C LYS A 272 10.85 7.60 -9.35
N TYR A 273 10.11 6.49 -9.31
CA TYR A 273 10.57 5.21 -9.87
C TYR A 273 10.88 5.31 -11.36
N ILE A 274 10.01 5.95 -12.16
CA ILE A 274 10.29 6.13 -13.59
C ILE A 274 11.53 7.00 -13.78
N ASN A 275 11.62 8.12 -13.07
CA ASN A 275 12.74 9.05 -13.20
C ASN A 275 14.09 8.42 -12.83
N LEU A 276 14.13 7.57 -11.80
CA LEU A 276 15.37 6.95 -11.37
C LEU A 276 15.78 5.74 -12.22
N PHE A 277 14.81 4.93 -12.66
CA PHE A 277 15.11 3.64 -13.30
C PHE A 277 14.96 3.63 -14.83
N PHE A 278 14.45 4.70 -15.44
CA PHE A 278 14.19 4.76 -16.89
C PHE A 278 14.66 6.07 -17.55
N ASN A 279 15.16 7.05 -16.81
CA ASN A 279 15.85 8.21 -17.39
C ASN A 279 17.32 7.82 -17.54
N GLU A 280 17.70 7.34 -18.73
CA GLU A 280 19.08 7.30 -19.20
C GLU A 280 19.45 8.63 -19.88
#